data_812d26c7338c3622c2cfe7a3e0160994
#
_entry.id   812d26c7338c3622c2cfe7a3e0160994
#
_cell.length_a   1.000
_cell.length_b   1.000
_cell.length_c   1.000
_cell.angle_alpha   90.00
_cell.angle_beta   90.00
_cell.angle_gamma   90.00
#
_symmetry.space_group_name_H-M   'P 1'
#
loop_
_entity.id
_entity.type
_entity.pdbx_description
1 polymer ?
#
loop_
_entity_poly.entity_id
_entity_poly.type
_entity_poly.pdbx_seq_one_letter_code
_entity_poly.pdbx_strand_id
1 'polypeptide(L)'
;TPGKNRRVAALVLGEPLIRDARREQFLPLMRANKDKEIYLTTPETTYTFRYVWHELKKIVEARNPGSKYNDKPMTGWTTVMLAVQLCENVSLYGFQPFKGDSKDDRYHYFDRVTASLKVHSFDLAFEVFKLLRGFNVTLIDPEHDGDFGKRIQ
;
A
#
# COMPACT_ATOMS: atom_id res chain seq x y z
N THR A 1 -32.39 -18.55 -6.80
CA THR A 1 -31.08 -18.99 -7.27
C THR A 1 -30.04 -18.30 -6.43
N PRO A 2 -29.24 -18.99 -5.59
CA PRO A 2 -28.20 -18.31 -4.79
C PRO A 2 -27.17 -17.72 -5.74
N GLY A 3 -26.91 -16.42 -5.60
CA GLY A 3 -25.93 -15.67 -6.37
C GLY A 3 -24.58 -16.37 -6.29
N LYS A 4 -24.05 -16.77 -7.45
CA LYS A 4 -22.68 -17.23 -7.58
C LYS A 4 -21.79 -16.09 -7.04
N ASN A 5 -21.15 -16.33 -5.90
CA ASN A 5 -20.04 -15.51 -5.42
C ASN A 5 -18.96 -15.49 -6.52
N ARG A 6 -19.04 -14.53 -7.44
CA ARG A 6 -17.94 -14.22 -8.33
C ARG A 6 -16.84 -13.67 -7.44
N ARG A 7 -15.88 -14.51 -7.12
CA ARG A 7 -14.57 -14.01 -6.70
C ARG A 7 -13.97 -13.31 -7.91
N VAL A 8 -14.23 -12.03 -8.04
CA VAL A 8 -13.55 -11.19 -9.05
C VAL A 8 -12.13 -11.03 -8.56
N ALA A 9 -11.23 -11.84 -9.06
CA ALA A 9 -9.81 -11.63 -8.85
C ALA A 9 -9.37 -10.60 -9.90
N ALA A 10 -9.34 -9.34 -9.53
CA ALA A 10 -8.76 -8.29 -10.35
C ALA A 10 -7.25 -8.17 -10.07
N LEU A 11 -6.45 -8.06 -11.10
CA LEU A 11 -5.03 -7.78 -11.02
C LEU A 11 -4.79 -6.32 -11.35
N VAL A 12 -4.29 -5.55 -10.38
CA VAL A 12 -3.93 -4.15 -10.59
C VAL A 12 -2.42 -4.03 -10.73
N LEU A 13 -1.99 -3.55 -11.89
CA LEU A 13 -0.57 -3.33 -12.21
C LEU A 13 -0.24 -1.85 -12.04
N GLY A 14 0.60 -1.56 -11.04
CA GLY A 14 1.07 -0.21 -10.77
C GLY A 14 2.26 0.19 -11.64
N GLU A 15 2.26 1.42 -12.16
CA GLU A 15 3.36 2.03 -12.91
C GLU A 15 3.85 1.27 -14.17
N PRO A 16 2.99 0.55 -14.95
CA PRO A 16 3.46 -0.24 -16.09
C PRO A 16 3.97 0.62 -17.25
N LEU A 17 3.55 1.89 -17.30
CA LEU A 17 3.80 2.77 -18.45
C LEU A 17 4.96 3.76 -18.25
N ILE A 18 5.54 3.83 -17.04
CA ILE A 18 6.56 4.83 -16.71
C ILE A 18 7.97 4.39 -17.13
N ARG A 19 8.22 3.08 -17.25
CA ARG A 19 9.54 2.54 -17.62
C ARG A 19 9.40 1.37 -18.59
N ASP A 20 10.15 1.38 -19.68
CA ASP A 20 10.16 0.30 -20.67
C ASP A 20 10.48 -1.07 -20.07
N ALA A 21 11.43 -1.15 -19.14
CA ALA A 21 11.75 -2.38 -18.42
C ALA A 21 10.56 -3.02 -17.69
N ARG A 22 9.58 -2.23 -17.26
CA ARG A 22 8.36 -2.75 -16.62
C ARG A 22 7.34 -3.27 -17.62
N ARG A 23 7.28 -2.69 -18.83
CA ARG A 23 6.42 -3.20 -19.91
C ARG A 23 6.77 -4.66 -20.24
N GLU A 24 8.04 -4.97 -20.34
CA GLU A 24 8.52 -6.32 -20.62
C GLU A 24 8.15 -7.33 -19.53
N GLN A 25 8.11 -6.88 -18.26
CA GLN A 25 7.70 -7.72 -17.14
C GLN A 25 6.18 -7.94 -17.09
N PHE A 26 5.39 -6.93 -17.45
CA PHE A 26 3.93 -7.01 -17.37
C PHE A 26 3.29 -7.82 -18.49
N LEU A 27 3.85 -7.79 -19.70
CA LEU A 27 3.31 -8.54 -20.82
C LEU A 27 3.20 -10.05 -20.57
N PRO A 28 4.24 -10.73 -20.04
CA PRO A 28 4.13 -12.14 -19.65
C PRO A 28 3.07 -12.37 -18.56
N LEU A 29 3.01 -11.48 -17.56
CA LEU A 29 2.05 -11.58 -16.47
C LEU A 29 0.60 -11.46 -16.97
N MET A 30 0.33 -10.51 -17.87
CA MET A 30 -0.97 -10.34 -18.52
C MET A 30 -1.35 -11.56 -19.35
N ARG A 31 -0.39 -12.12 -20.10
CA ARG A 31 -0.60 -13.33 -20.90
C ARG A 31 -0.92 -14.56 -20.04
N ALA A 32 -0.26 -14.67 -18.89
CA ALA A 32 -0.48 -15.78 -17.94
C ALA A 32 -1.82 -15.69 -17.20
N ASN A 33 -2.46 -14.51 -17.18
CA ASN A 33 -3.70 -14.26 -16.43
C ASN A 33 -4.83 -13.74 -17.34
N LYS A 34 -4.98 -14.30 -18.52
CA LYS A 34 -6.01 -13.90 -19.50
C LYS A 34 -7.45 -14.10 -19.03
N ASP A 35 -7.64 -14.95 -18.04
CA ASP A 35 -8.91 -15.25 -17.39
C ASP A 35 -9.32 -14.25 -16.32
N LYS A 36 -8.45 -13.28 -16.02
CA LYS A 36 -8.65 -12.26 -14.98
C LYS A 36 -8.86 -10.88 -15.57
N GLU A 37 -9.63 -10.08 -14.87
CA GLU A 37 -9.69 -8.64 -15.15
C GLU A 37 -8.35 -7.99 -14.76
N ILE A 38 -7.73 -7.29 -15.71
CA ILE A 38 -6.44 -6.65 -15.51
C ILE A 38 -6.62 -5.14 -15.69
N TYR A 39 -6.27 -4.40 -14.65
CA TYR A 39 -6.29 -2.94 -14.62
C TYR A 39 -4.87 -2.40 -14.57
N LEU A 40 -4.62 -1.38 -15.35
CA LEU A 40 -3.34 -0.66 -15.36
C LEU A 40 -3.55 0.72 -14.76
N THR A 41 -2.71 1.10 -13.83
CA THR A 41 -2.68 2.49 -13.37
C THR A 41 -2.04 3.36 -14.45
N THR A 42 -2.67 4.50 -14.75
CA THR A 42 -2.09 5.47 -15.68
C THR A 42 -0.96 6.26 -15.01
N PRO A 43 -0.07 6.88 -15.79
CA PRO A 43 0.93 7.80 -15.27
C PRO A 43 0.30 8.92 -14.43
N GLU A 44 -0.81 9.48 -14.88
CA GLU A 44 -1.54 10.55 -14.18
C GLU A 44 -1.99 10.12 -12.79
N THR A 45 -2.52 8.90 -12.65
CA THR A 45 -2.91 8.32 -11.36
C THR A 45 -1.70 8.24 -10.43
N THR A 46 -0.57 7.76 -10.94
CA THR A 46 0.67 7.66 -10.16
C THR A 46 1.18 9.03 -9.73
N TYR A 47 1.16 10.02 -10.63
CA TYR A 47 1.57 11.39 -10.30
C TYR A 47 0.64 12.03 -9.28
N THR A 48 -0.66 11.83 -9.38
CA THR A 48 -1.65 12.31 -8.41
C THR A 48 -1.37 11.74 -7.02
N PHE A 49 -1.13 10.42 -6.90
CA PHE A 49 -0.82 9.80 -5.62
C PHE A 49 0.52 10.25 -5.02
N ARG A 50 1.51 10.55 -5.87
CA ARG A 50 2.76 11.17 -5.43
C ARG A 50 2.56 12.59 -4.95
N TYR A 51 1.77 13.37 -5.65
CA TYR A 51 1.42 14.72 -5.22
C TYR A 51 0.75 14.71 -3.83
N VAL A 52 -0.25 13.86 -3.64
CA VAL A 52 -0.90 13.69 -2.33
C VAL A 52 0.11 13.29 -1.26
N TRP A 53 1.05 12.38 -1.57
CA TRP A 53 2.13 12.02 -0.66
C TRP A 53 2.95 13.23 -0.23
N HIS A 54 3.37 14.07 -1.17
CA HIS A 54 4.17 15.26 -0.89
C HIS A 54 3.41 16.29 -0.03
N GLU A 55 2.12 16.49 -0.28
CA GLU A 55 1.33 17.41 0.52
C GLU A 55 1.14 16.90 1.95
N LEU A 56 0.84 15.61 2.13
CA LEU A 56 0.74 15.01 3.45
C LEU A 56 2.07 15.01 4.20
N LYS A 57 3.17 14.74 3.51
CA LYS A 57 4.52 14.86 4.06
C LYS A 57 4.77 16.25 4.64
N LYS A 58 4.49 17.32 3.89
CA LYS A 58 4.62 18.71 4.36
C LYS A 58 3.81 18.97 5.63
N ILE A 59 2.57 18.48 5.67
CA ILE A 59 1.68 18.66 6.82
C ILE A 59 2.24 17.94 8.05
N VAL A 60 2.72 16.70 7.89
CA VAL A 60 3.26 15.92 9.00
C VAL A 60 4.60 16.48 9.49
N GLU A 61 5.50 16.89 8.57
CA GLU A 61 6.77 17.56 8.92
C GLU A 61 6.53 18.88 9.66
N ALA A 62 5.53 19.66 9.26
CA ALA A 62 5.17 20.89 9.96
C ALA A 62 4.65 20.67 11.38
N ARG A 63 3.95 19.54 11.62
CA ARG A 63 3.46 19.14 12.95
C ARG A 63 4.53 18.54 13.84
N ASN A 64 5.57 17.95 13.23
CA ASN A 64 6.66 17.26 13.93
C ASN A 64 8.01 17.90 13.53
N PRO A 65 8.35 19.09 14.07
CA PRO A 65 9.60 19.75 13.74
C PRO A 65 10.80 18.86 14.08
N GLY A 66 11.69 18.67 13.10
CA GLY A 66 12.86 17.78 13.21
C GLY A 66 12.69 16.43 12.54
N SER A 67 11.47 15.98 12.24
CA SER A 67 11.26 14.81 11.40
C SER A 67 11.47 15.14 9.93
N LYS A 68 12.12 14.23 9.21
CA LYS A 68 12.34 14.31 7.77
C LYS A 68 11.95 13.00 7.11
N TYR A 69 11.14 13.09 6.07
CA TYR A 69 10.62 11.93 5.37
C TYR A 69 11.07 11.90 3.91
N ASN A 70 11.15 10.72 3.35
CA ASN A 70 11.54 10.52 1.97
C ASN A 70 10.43 10.93 0.98
N ASP A 71 10.84 11.42 -0.17
CA ASP A 71 9.91 11.89 -1.22
C ASP A 71 9.25 10.76 -2.00
N LYS A 72 9.83 9.57 -1.94
CA LYS A 72 9.32 8.43 -2.70
C LYS A 72 8.38 7.58 -1.83
N PRO A 73 7.08 7.56 -2.14
CA PRO A 73 6.16 6.64 -1.48
C PRO A 73 6.49 5.18 -1.82
N MET A 74 6.14 4.27 -0.93
CA MET A 74 6.20 2.83 -1.20
C MET A 74 5.04 2.39 -2.09
N THR A 75 5.16 1.22 -2.71
CA THR A 75 4.09 0.65 -3.57
C THR A 75 2.77 0.47 -2.80
N GLY A 76 2.85 0.08 -1.52
CA GLY A 76 1.68 -0.05 -0.65
C GLY A 76 0.87 1.24 -0.51
N TRP A 77 1.51 2.41 -0.56
CA TRP A 77 0.82 3.70 -0.61
C TRP A 77 -0.13 3.80 -1.80
N THR A 78 0.38 3.53 -3.00
CA THR A 78 -0.43 3.58 -4.24
C THR A 78 -1.62 2.61 -4.16
N THR A 79 -1.39 1.41 -3.62
CA THR A 79 -2.44 0.40 -3.45
C THR A 79 -3.53 0.88 -2.49
N VAL A 80 -3.15 1.44 -1.34
CA VAL A 80 -4.11 1.97 -0.36
C VAL A 80 -4.89 3.14 -0.95
N MET A 81 -4.22 4.08 -1.60
CA MET A 81 -4.88 5.24 -2.22
C MET A 81 -5.89 4.82 -3.30
N LEU A 82 -5.57 3.79 -4.06
CA LEU A 82 -6.49 3.23 -5.05
C LEU A 82 -7.68 2.53 -4.35
N ALA A 83 -7.42 1.72 -3.34
CA ALA A 83 -8.46 1.01 -2.62
C ALA A 83 -9.47 1.96 -1.96
N VAL A 84 -8.99 3.04 -1.33
CA VAL A 84 -9.85 4.06 -0.71
C VAL A 84 -10.77 4.76 -1.72
N GLN A 85 -10.35 4.87 -2.97
CA GLN A 85 -11.19 5.47 -4.02
C GLN A 85 -12.19 4.49 -4.64
N LEU A 86 -11.90 3.20 -4.63
CA LEU A 86 -12.71 2.19 -5.31
C LEU A 86 -13.61 1.39 -4.37
N CYS A 87 -13.33 1.38 -3.06
CA CYS A 87 -14.00 0.53 -2.10
C CYS A 87 -14.70 1.36 -1.02
N GLU A 88 -15.91 0.95 -0.65
CA GLU A 88 -16.67 1.57 0.45
C GLU A 88 -16.00 1.34 1.81
N ASN A 89 -15.37 0.18 2.00
CA ASN A 89 -14.67 -0.18 3.22
C ASN A 89 -13.32 -0.81 2.88
N VAL A 90 -12.27 -0.36 3.54
CA VAL A 90 -10.90 -0.83 3.33
C VAL A 90 -10.31 -1.30 4.64
N SER A 91 -9.79 -2.53 4.67
CA SER A 91 -9.07 -3.07 5.82
C SER A 91 -7.58 -3.25 5.48
N LEU A 92 -6.72 -2.61 6.23
CA LEU A 92 -5.28 -2.62 6.04
C LEU A 92 -4.62 -3.56 7.04
N TYR A 93 -3.94 -4.58 6.54
CA TYR A 93 -3.21 -5.57 7.33
C TYR A 93 -1.72 -5.54 7.01
N GLY A 94 -0.86 -5.69 8.03
CA GLY A 94 0.59 -5.80 7.83
C GLY A 94 1.28 -4.50 7.46
N PHE A 95 0.62 -3.37 7.64
CA PHE A 95 1.25 -2.06 7.51
C PHE A 95 1.83 -1.65 8.87
N GLN A 96 3.15 -1.57 8.96
CA GLN A 96 3.88 -1.22 10.19
C GLN A 96 4.90 -0.13 9.91
N PRO A 97 5.21 0.72 10.90
CA PRO A 97 6.33 1.62 10.82
C PRO A 97 7.63 0.82 11.00
N PHE A 98 8.24 0.38 9.91
CA PHE A 98 9.55 -0.28 9.97
C PHE A 98 10.58 0.70 10.52
N LYS A 99 11.06 0.45 11.73
CA LYS A 99 12.08 1.30 12.39
C LYS A 99 13.50 0.81 12.16
N GLY A 100 13.65 -0.40 11.63
CA GLY A 100 14.95 -1.03 11.38
C GLY A 100 15.67 -1.51 12.62
N ASP A 101 15.00 -1.49 13.78
CA ASP A 101 15.60 -1.79 15.07
C ASP A 101 15.62 -3.30 15.37
N SER A 102 14.81 -4.08 14.69
CA SER A 102 14.75 -5.53 14.83
C SER A 102 15.29 -6.24 13.59
N LYS A 103 16.20 -7.19 13.81
CA LYS A 103 16.69 -8.11 12.75
C LYS A 103 15.60 -9.04 12.22
N ASP A 104 14.49 -9.15 12.97
CA ASP A 104 13.36 -10.02 12.65
C ASP A 104 12.26 -9.30 11.85
N ASP A 105 12.37 -7.97 11.67
CA ASP A 105 11.43 -7.18 10.87
C ASP A 105 11.58 -7.49 9.39
N ARG A 106 10.81 -8.46 8.91
CA ARG A 106 10.74 -8.81 7.49
C ARG A 106 9.90 -7.79 6.76
N TYR A 107 10.44 -7.27 5.65
CA TYR A 107 9.68 -6.37 4.78
C TYR A 107 8.53 -7.10 4.10
N HIS A 108 8.78 -8.33 3.65
CA HIS A 108 7.75 -9.22 3.13
C HIS A 108 7.71 -10.51 3.95
N TYR A 109 6.52 -11.04 4.20
CA TYR A 109 6.34 -12.30 4.94
C TYR A 109 6.90 -13.53 4.20
N PHE A 110 7.06 -13.42 2.88
CA PHE A 110 7.45 -14.55 1.99
C PHE A 110 8.92 -14.57 1.58
N ASP A 111 9.68 -13.51 1.87
CA ASP A 111 11.10 -13.43 1.53
C ASP A 111 11.94 -12.88 2.69
N ARG A 112 13.23 -12.67 2.44
CA ARG A 112 14.18 -12.11 3.40
C ARG A 112 14.68 -10.71 2.99
N VAL A 113 13.97 -10.03 2.10
CA VAL A 113 14.32 -8.68 1.68
C VAL A 113 14.13 -7.73 2.87
N THR A 114 15.11 -6.89 3.09
CA THR A 114 15.04 -5.85 4.12
C THR A 114 14.33 -4.60 3.57
N ALA A 115 13.60 -3.91 4.45
CA ALA A 115 12.94 -2.67 4.09
C ALA A 115 13.95 -1.59 3.68
N SER A 116 13.69 -0.89 2.58
CA SER A 116 14.56 0.19 2.09
C SER A 116 14.23 1.50 2.79
N LEU A 117 14.66 1.65 4.04
CA LEU A 117 14.42 2.83 4.87
C LEU A 117 15.07 4.11 4.33
N LYS A 118 16.12 3.99 3.52
CA LYS A 118 16.77 5.14 2.86
C LYS A 118 15.95 5.70 1.71
N VAL A 119 14.98 4.95 1.20
CA VAL A 119 14.18 5.32 0.02
C VAL A 119 12.75 5.61 0.40
N HIS A 120 12.20 4.89 1.37
CA HIS A 120 10.80 4.98 1.77
C HIS A 120 10.67 5.36 3.24
N SER A 121 9.66 6.17 3.57
CA SER A 121 9.26 6.49 4.93
C SER A 121 7.99 5.71 5.27
N PHE A 122 8.18 4.52 5.87
CA PHE A 122 7.07 3.65 6.29
C PHE A 122 6.32 4.23 7.47
N ASP A 123 7.02 4.93 8.35
CA ASP A 123 6.49 5.67 9.48
C ASP A 123 5.52 6.77 9.04
N LEU A 124 5.89 7.59 8.04
CA LEU A 124 4.99 8.57 7.46
C LEU A 124 3.72 7.92 6.91
N ALA A 125 3.87 6.84 6.13
CA ALA A 125 2.72 6.13 5.58
C ALA A 125 1.80 5.61 6.68
N PHE A 126 2.36 5.03 7.73
CA PHE A 126 1.61 4.51 8.86
C PHE A 126 0.84 5.61 9.61
N GLU A 127 1.47 6.77 9.86
CA GLU A 127 0.79 7.93 10.45
C GLU A 127 -0.39 8.41 9.59
N VAL A 128 -0.20 8.47 8.27
CA VAL A 128 -1.30 8.83 7.35
C VAL A 128 -2.41 7.78 7.37
N PHE A 129 -2.07 6.49 7.36
CA PHE A 129 -3.09 5.42 7.42
C PHE A 129 -3.90 5.46 8.73
N LYS A 130 -3.28 5.85 9.84
CA LYS A 130 -4.02 6.11 11.09
C LYS A 130 -5.05 7.24 10.94
N LEU A 131 -4.71 8.30 10.22
CA LEU A 131 -5.63 9.40 9.96
C LEU A 131 -6.80 8.98 9.07
N LEU A 132 -6.60 7.99 8.17
CA LEU A 132 -7.66 7.47 7.31
C LEU A 132 -8.71 6.62 8.05
N ARG A 133 -8.47 6.25 9.30
CA ARG A 133 -9.46 5.52 10.14
C ARG A 133 -10.83 6.22 10.23
N GLY A 134 -10.88 7.54 10.04
CA GLY A 134 -12.13 8.31 9.96
C GLY A 134 -12.88 8.22 8.62
N PHE A 135 -12.31 7.55 7.61
CA PHE A 135 -12.81 7.51 6.24
C PHE A 135 -13.08 6.08 5.74
N ASN A 136 -13.77 5.28 6.54
CA ASN A 136 -14.07 3.86 6.22
C ASN A 136 -12.81 2.99 6.00
N VAL A 137 -11.70 3.38 6.58
CA VAL A 137 -10.46 2.60 6.59
C VAL A 137 -10.22 2.01 7.98
N THR A 138 -10.08 0.69 8.04
CA THR A 138 -9.69 -0.03 9.26
C THR A 138 -8.21 -0.39 9.13
N LEU A 139 -7.38 0.17 9.99
CA LEU A 139 -5.98 -0.21 10.12
C LEU A 139 -5.86 -1.19 11.29
N ILE A 140 -5.44 -2.40 11.00
CA ILE A 140 -5.21 -3.44 12.00
C ILE A 140 -3.78 -3.28 12.53
N ASP A 141 -3.66 -2.85 13.76
CA ASP A 141 -2.39 -2.66 14.45
C ASP A 141 -2.21 -3.78 15.49
N PRO A 142 -1.30 -4.73 15.27
CA PRO A 142 -1.12 -5.86 16.18
C PRO A 142 -0.72 -5.44 17.60
N GLU A 143 -0.05 -4.29 17.76
CA GLU A 143 0.38 -3.78 19.06
C GLU A 143 -0.78 -3.18 19.86
N HIS A 144 -1.78 -2.63 19.18
CA HIS A 144 -2.94 -1.97 19.82
C HIS A 144 -4.22 -2.80 19.75
N ASP A 145 -4.34 -3.66 18.73
CA ASP A 145 -5.53 -4.48 18.50
C ASP A 145 -5.34 -5.93 18.98
N GLY A 146 -4.56 -6.15 20.03
CA GLY A 146 -4.09 -7.46 20.54
C GLY A 146 -5.16 -8.54 20.86
N ASP A 147 -6.41 -8.28 20.52
CA ASP A 147 -7.54 -9.23 20.67
C ASP A 147 -7.99 -9.86 19.34
N PHE A 148 -7.34 -9.52 18.20
CA PHE A 148 -7.76 -10.00 16.89
C PHE A 148 -7.49 -11.51 16.69
N GLY A 149 -6.48 -12.07 17.33
CA GLY A 149 -6.17 -13.50 17.30
C GLY A 149 -7.23 -14.40 17.93
N LYS A 150 -8.12 -13.86 18.78
CA LYS A 150 -9.17 -14.61 19.45
C LYS A 150 -10.52 -14.65 18.72
N ARG A 151 -10.68 -13.83 17.66
CA ARG A 151 -11.94 -13.77 16.89
C ARG A 151 -11.97 -14.62 15.63
N ILE A 152 -10.91 -15.37 15.34
CA ILE A 152 -10.79 -16.22 14.14
C ILE A 152 -10.73 -17.72 14.53
N GLN A 153 -11.15 -18.06 15.74
CA GLN A 153 -11.37 -19.46 16.14
C GLN A 153 -12.83 -19.85 16.06
#